data_f5041cd0ade6633432d3512cfcc5df33
#
_entry.id   f5041cd0ade6633432d3512cfcc5df33
#
_cell.length_a   1.000
_cell.length_b   1.000
_cell.length_c   1.000
_cell.angle_alpha   90.00
_cell.angle_beta   90.00
_cell.angle_gamma   90.00
#
_symmetry.space_group_name_H-M   'P 1'
#
loop_
_entity.id
_entity.type
_entity.pdbx_description
1 polymer ?
#
loop_
_entity_poly.entity_id
_entity_poly.type
_entity_poly.pdbx_seq_one_letter_code
_entity_poly.pdbx_strand_id
1 'polypeptide(L)'
;MAXSTLSISRPCRIXXTGXYLPEPVSSEXIEEKYGLPTGWSMKYSGVNVRHQVTHETLAVMGSQAAQQALDAASLTLEDIDVFITAGSGFDQIIPCQAALTLSAMEGGNQAHCDAFHVNTTCLSFVTAFALAADKLQLPDVKRVLVVAAEVASKGVGPENWETLTLFGDGAAAVILEETDLPHCGLVAHMHRTYTEGTQAAEIPGGGIAKWIEDHAFDPALHHFHMDGRELLRLALKHLPAYMTEFFARVGTTWSEVDWTLPHQASKTGMGMIPKLAQVHPDRVINILEHTGNCIAASIPMALHELVSKGRLQPGETAFLTGTSAGFAIGSLLYQHA
;
A
#
# COMPACT_ATOMS: atom_id res chain seq x y z
N MET A 1 10.16 -19.29 -27.76
CA MET A 1 8.76 -18.89 -28.04
C MET A 1 8.60 -17.42 -27.65
N ALA A 2 8.07 -16.62 -28.56
CA ALA A 2 7.85 -15.20 -28.24
C ALA A 2 6.80 -15.07 -27.14
N UNK A 3 7.07 -14.48 -26.06
CA UNK A 3 6.22 -14.26 -25.11
C UNK A 3 5.16 -13.60 -25.71
N SER A 4 4.16 -14.02 -25.42
CA SER A 4 2.95 -13.38 -25.91
C SER A 4 2.84 -11.99 -25.26
N THR A 5 2.70 -11.00 -26.07
CA THR A 5 2.60 -9.63 -25.61
C THR A 5 1.28 -9.44 -24.84
N LEU A 6 1.36 -8.93 -23.61
CA LEU A 6 0.17 -8.66 -22.80
C LEU A 6 -0.60 -7.46 -23.38
N SER A 7 -1.92 -7.51 -23.26
CA SER A 7 -2.78 -6.44 -23.76
C SER A 7 -2.91 -5.34 -22.71
N ILE A 8 -2.51 -4.13 -23.05
CA ILE A 8 -2.61 -2.99 -22.14
C ILE A 8 -4.02 -2.44 -22.18
N SER A 9 -4.69 -2.42 -21.02
CA SER A 9 -6.05 -1.86 -20.97
C SER A 9 -6.04 -0.34 -20.75
N ARG A 10 -5.03 0.18 -20.03
CA ARG A 10 -4.91 1.62 -19.77
C ARG A 10 -3.46 2.04 -19.92
N PRO A 11 -3.08 2.62 -21.05
CA PRO A 11 -1.70 3.12 -21.22
C PRO A 11 -1.34 4.13 -20.13
N CYS A 12 -0.22 3.93 -19.48
CA CYS A 12 0.33 4.84 -18.47
C CYS A 12 1.76 4.41 -18.14
N ARG A 13 2.54 5.33 -17.55
CA ARG A 13 3.93 5.04 -17.24
C ARG A 13 4.27 5.53 -15.83
N ILE A 14 5.00 4.70 -15.10
CA ILE A 14 5.55 5.13 -13.82
C ILE A 14 6.76 6.03 -14.11
N UNK A 15 6.66 7.31 -13.57
CA UNK A 15 7.62 8.25 -13.77
C UNK A 15 8.68 8.06 -12.78
N UNK A 16 8.47 8.41 -11.33
CA UNK A 16 9.27 8.40 -10.26
C UNK A 16 8.48 7.98 -9.10
N THR A 17 9.24 7.67 -8.06
CA THR A 17 8.59 7.34 -6.78
C THR A 17 9.27 8.09 -5.65
N GLY A 18 8.66 8.08 -4.49
CA GLY A 18 9.24 8.69 -3.30
C GLY A 18 8.90 7.87 -2.06
N UNK A 19 9.53 7.87 -0.86
CA UNK A 19 9.36 7.28 0.32
C UNK A 19 9.53 8.24 1.37
N TYR A 20 8.96 8.14 2.43
CA TYR A 20 9.27 8.81 3.71
C TYR A 20 9.11 7.83 4.85
N LEU A 21 10.14 7.70 5.66
CA LEU A 21 10.11 6.85 6.86
C LEU A 21 10.41 7.74 8.08
N PRO A 22 9.54 7.73 9.11
CA PRO A 22 9.83 8.50 10.32
C PRO A 22 10.92 7.86 11.16
N GLU A 23 10.97 8.13 12.44
CA GLU A 23 12.04 7.67 13.35
C GLU A 23 12.12 6.14 13.34
N PRO A 24 13.32 5.56 13.13
CA PRO A 24 13.44 4.10 13.24
C PRO A 24 13.35 3.64 14.69
N VAL A 25 12.67 2.51 14.89
CA VAL A 25 12.47 1.90 16.20
C VAL A 25 12.80 0.42 16.08
N SER A 26 13.82 -0.03 16.80
CA SER A 26 14.21 -1.43 16.73
C SER A 26 13.23 -2.33 17.46
N SER A 27 13.19 -3.58 17.06
CA SER A 27 12.41 -4.59 17.78
C SER A 27 12.91 -4.77 19.21
N GLU A 28 14.19 -4.61 19.43
CA GLU A 28 14.76 -4.64 20.77
C GLU A 28 14.12 -3.58 21.68
N UNK A 29 13.87 -2.56 21.17
CA UNK A 29 13.29 -1.49 21.83
C UNK A 29 11.91 -1.70 22.22
N ILE A 30 11.25 -2.27 21.31
CA ILE A 30 9.85 -2.61 21.58
C ILE A 30 9.78 -3.72 22.65
N GLU A 31 10.58 -4.75 22.47
CA GLU A 31 10.61 -5.87 23.42
C GLU A 31 10.91 -5.41 24.83
N GLU A 32 11.92 -4.58 24.96
CA GLU A 32 12.31 -4.05 26.27
C GLU A 32 11.20 -3.20 26.88
N LYS A 33 10.64 -2.28 26.08
CA LYS A 33 9.61 -1.36 26.55
C LYS A 33 8.37 -2.07 27.06
N TYR A 34 7.97 -3.15 26.39
CA TYR A 34 6.71 -3.83 26.68
C TYR A 34 6.88 -5.18 27.35
N GLY A 35 8.10 -5.53 27.73
CA GLY A 35 8.35 -6.75 28.51
C GLY A 35 8.23 -8.03 27.70
N LEU A 36 8.53 -8.01 26.42
CA LEU A 36 8.54 -9.21 25.59
C LEU A 36 9.88 -9.95 25.74
N PRO A 37 9.88 -11.27 25.55
CA PRO A 37 11.17 -12.00 25.51
C PRO A 37 12.05 -11.50 24.36
N THR A 38 13.35 -11.45 24.61
CA THR A 38 14.32 -11.05 23.59
C THR A 38 14.19 -11.94 22.35
N GLY A 39 14.11 -11.32 21.19
CA GLY A 39 14.01 -12.04 19.91
C GLY A 39 12.59 -12.43 19.51
N TRP A 40 11.60 -12.11 20.34
CA TRP A 40 10.22 -12.46 20.07
C TRP A 40 9.75 -11.90 18.71
N SER A 41 10.09 -10.65 18.45
CA SER A 41 9.63 -9.95 17.23
C SER A 41 10.13 -10.63 15.96
N MET A 42 11.42 -10.93 15.90
CA MET A 42 11.96 -11.60 14.72
C MET A 42 11.39 -13.00 14.55
N LYS A 43 11.18 -13.70 15.66
CA LYS A 43 10.65 -15.07 15.60
C LYS A 43 9.22 -15.11 15.08
N TYR A 44 8.36 -14.22 15.57
CA TYR A 44 6.93 -14.29 15.27
C TYR A 44 6.44 -13.29 14.22
N SER A 45 6.96 -12.06 14.25
CA SER A 45 6.55 -11.01 13.30
C SER A 45 7.52 -10.83 12.13
N GLY A 46 8.77 -11.24 12.33
CA GLY A 46 9.77 -11.10 11.27
C GLY A 46 10.25 -9.67 11.05
N VAL A 47 10.00 -8.78 12.02
CA VAL A 47 10.37 -7.37 11.92
C VAL A 47 11.53 -7.07 12.83
N ASN A 48 12.61 -6.53 12.29
CA ASN A 48 13.78 -6.11 13.04
C ASN A 48 13.71 -4.61 13.37
N VAL A 49 13.26 -3.81 12.39
CA VAL A 49 13.10 -2.36 12.54
C VAL A 49 11.78 -1.96 11.91
N ARG A 50 11.06 -1.09 12.59
CA ARG A 50 9.93 -0.38 11.99
C ARG A 50 10.16 1.10 12.27
N HIS A 51 9.34 1.94 11.69
CA HIS A 51 9.45 3.38 11.88
C HIS A 51 8.19 3.88 12.55
N GLN A 52 8.33 4.86 13.43
CA GLN A 52 7.18 5.40 14.17
C GLN A 52 7.24 6.93 14.17
N VAL A 53 6.10 7.55 13.95
CA VAL A 53 6.02 9.00 13.98
C VAL A 53 6.36 9.52 15.38
N THR A 54 6.97 10.68 15.43
CA THR A 54 7.18 11.42 16.67
C THR A 54 6.34 12.69 16.67
N HIS A 55 6.32 13.39 15.56
CA HIS A 55 5.57 14.64 15.41
C HIS A 55 4.79 14.71 14.09
N GLU A 56 5.06 13.78 13.19
CA GLU A 56 4.47 13.82 11.85
C GLU A 56 2.98 13.46 11.89
N THR A 57 2.23 14.11 10.99
CA THR A 57 0.88 13.70 10.63
C THR A 57 0.94 12.91 9.32
N LEU A 58 -0.19 12.35 8.91
CA LEU A 58 -0.28 11.72 7.59
C LEU A 58 0.02 12.73 6.49
N ALA A 59 -0.49 13.94 6.64
CA ALA A 59 -0.25 15.01 5.65
C ALA A 59 1.24 15.32 5.52
N VAL A 60 1.94 15.41 6.65
CA VAL A 60 3.38 15.70 6.62
C VAL A 60 4.16 14.56 5.97
N MET A 61 3.90 13.31 6.38
CA MET A 61 4.60 12.17 5.78
C MET A 61 4.30 12.04 4.30
N GLY A 62 3.03 12.17 3.95
CA GLY A 62 2.62 12.07 2.55
C GLY A 62 3.23 13.17 1.70
N SER A 63 3.28 14.40 2.22
CA SER A 63 3.86 15.51 1.49
C SER A 63 5.35 15.31 1.24
N GLN A 64 6.07 14.72 2.21
CA GLN A 64 7.50 14.44 2.05
C GLN A 64 7.74 13.38 0.97
N ALA A 65 6.96 12.31 0.98
CA ALA A 65 7.07 11.27 -0.04
C ALA A 65 6.73 11.83 -1.42
N ALA A 66 5.68 12.63 -1.49
CA ALA A 66 5.25 13.26 -2.75
C ALA A 66 6.32 14.21 -3.29
N GLN A 67 6.92 15.02 -2.41
CA GLN A 67 7.97 15.95 -2.83
C GLN A 67 9.19 15.20 -3.35
N GLN A 68 9.56 14.10 -2.71
CA GLN A 68 10.68 13.30 -3.19
C GLN A 68 10.40 12.74 -4.59
N ALA A 69 9.16 12.29 -4.84
CA ALA A 69 8.79 11.79 -6.16
C ALA A 69 8.86 12.91 -7.21
N LEU A 70 8.36 14.10 -6.87
CA LEU A 70 8.42 15.25 -7.78
C LEU A 70 9.87 15.63 -8.08
N ASP A 71 10.71 15.71 -7.06
CA ASP A 71 12.13 16.06 -7.22
C ASP A 71 12.83 15.02 -8.11
N ALA A 72 12.58 13.74 -7.89
CA ALA A 72 13.18 12.68 -8.70
C ALA A 72 12.76 12.78 -10.17
N ALA A 73 11.56 13.28 -10.42
CA ALA A 73 11.03 13.45 -11.76
C ALA A 73 11.36 14.81 -12.37
N SER A 74 12.00 15.72 -11.62
CA SER A 74 12.24 17.10 -12.00
C SER A 74 10.94 17.84 -12.34
N LEU A 75 9.92 17.63 -11.51
CA LEU A 75 8.59 18.22 -11.67
C LEU A 75 8.21 19.03 -10.43
N THR A 76 7.19 19.86 -10.58
CA THR A 76 6.56 20.57 -9.48
C THR A 76 5.06 20.25 -9.46
N LEU A 77 4.35 20.72 -8.45
CA LEU A 77 2.90 20.52 -8.37
C LEU A 77 2.14 21.11 -9.56
N GLU A 78 2.72 22.13 -10.22
CA GLU A 78 2.09 22.70 -11.42
C GLU A 78 1.99 21.68 -12.56
N ASP A 79 2.83 20.65 -12.52
CA ASP A 79 2.85 19.60 -13.55
C ASP A 79 1.86 18.48 -13.27
N ILE A 80 1.15 18.53 -12.13
CA ILE A 80 0.25 17.47 -11.68
C ILE A 80 -1.21 17.89 -11.90
N ASP A 81 -1.96 17.06 -12.60
CA ASP A 81 -3.36 17.34 -12.90
C ASP A 81 -4.32 16.73 -11.87
N VAL A 82 -3.94 15.58 -11.29
CA VAL A 82 -4.77 14.87 -10.32
C VAL A 82 -3.87 14.42 -9.17
N PHE A 83 -4.34 14.66 -7.94
CA PHE A 83 -3.62 14.31 -6.71
C PHE A 83 -4.51 13.36 -5.90
N ILE A 84 -4.04 12.13 -5.71
CA ILE A 84 -4.83 11.11 -5.00
C ILE A 84 -4.07 10.67 -3.76
N THR A 85 -4.72 10.77 -2.59
CA THR A 85 -4.19 10.09 -1.40
C THR A 85 -4.90 8.77 -1.21
N ALA A 86 -4.19 7.80 -0.65
CA ALA A 86 -4.70 6.44 -0.47
C ALA A 86 -4.33 5.94 0.92
N GLY A 87 -5.29 5.39 1.64
CA GLY A 87 -4.99 4.86 2.95
C GLY A 87 -6.21 4.64 3.81
N SER A 88 -6.01 3.92 4.91
CA SER A 88 -7.07 3.63 5.85
C SER A 88 -7.25 4.72 6.89
N GLY A 89 -6.19 5.50 7.18
CA GLY A 89 -6.21 6.53 8.20
C GLY A 89 -6.50 7.91 7.65
N PHE A 90 -6.80 8.81 8.57
CA PHE A 90 -7.01 10.23 8.24
C PHE A 90 -6.55 11.06 9.42
N ASP A 91 -6.03 12.27 9.15
CA ASP A 91 -5.60 13.17 10.22
C ASP A 91 -6.79 13.73 10.97
N GLN A 92 -7.89 13.95 10.26
CA GLN A 92 -9.16 14.43 10.83
C GLN A 92 -10.28 14.05 9.86
N ILE A 93 -11.50 14.06 10.34
CA ILE A 93 -12.64 13.58 9.55
C ILE A 93 -12.89 14.47 8.32
N ILE A 94 -12.85 15.79 8.51
CA ILE A 94 -13.09 16.80 7.47
C ILE A 94 -12.02 17.88 7.63
N PRO A 95 -11.40 18.37 6.55
CA PRO A 95 -11.60 17.99 5.15
C PRO A 95 -10.92 16.68 4.79
N CYS A 96 -11.07 16.24 3.54
CA CYS A 96 -10.50 14.96 3.12
C CYS A 96 -8.97 15.00 3.15
N GLN A 97 -8.38 13.82 3.33
CA GLN A 97 -6.93 13.70 3.51
C GLN A 97 -6.14 14.27 2.34
N ALA A 98 -6.66 14.17 1.11
CA ALA A 98 -5.96 14.71 -0.06
C ALA A 98 -5.78 16.22 0.06
N ALA A 99 -6.81 16.94 0.53
CA ALA A 99 -6.70 18.39 0.70
C ALA A 99 -5.66 18.74 1.77
N LEU A 100 -5.66 17.98 2.88
CA LEU A 100 -4.70 18.22 3.97
C LEU A 100 -3.26 17.97 3.50
N THR A 101 -3.04 16.89 2.76
CA THR A 101 -1.71 16.54 2.28
C THR A 101 -1.22 17.54 1.25
N LEU A 102 -2.08 17.91 0.31
CA LEU A 102 -1.74 18.91 -0.71
C LEU A 102 -1.38 20.23 -0.05
N SER A 103 -2.15 20.66 0.95
CA SER A 103 -1.90 21.89 1.68
C SER A 103 -0.55 21.89 2.40
N ALA A 104 -0.04 20.73 2.77
CA ALA A 104 1.26 20.60 3.44
C ALA A 104 2.45 20.68 2.47
N MET A 105 2.19 20.65 1.17
CA MET A 105 3.26 20.66 0.16
C MET A 105 3.64 22.06 -0.25
N GLU A 106 4.90 22.22 -0.65
CA GLU A 106 5.36 23.48 -1.25
C GLU A 106 4.56 23.75 -2.52
N GLY A 107 3.96 24.93 -2.59
CA GLY A 107 3.13 25.31 -3.72
C GLY A 107 1.70 24.75 -3.63
N GLY A 108 1.37 24.06 -2.54
CA GLY A 108 0.05 23.45 -2.40
C GLY A 108 -1.10 24.43 -2.43
N ASN A 109 -0.89 25.63 -1.86
CA ASN A 109 -1.93 26.66 -1.83
C ASN A 109 -2.22 27.25 -3.21
N GLN A 110 -1.30 27.10 -4.14
CA GLN A 110 -1.46 27.59 -5.53
C GLN A 110 -1.89 26.47 -6.48
N ALA A 111 -1.86 25.20 -6.02
CA ALA A 111 -2.25 24.08 -6.84
C ALA A 111 -3.78 24.01 -6.93
N HIS A 112 -4.27 23.76 -8.13
CA HIS A 112 -5.72 23.69 -8.38
C HIS A 112 -6.10 22.37 -9.04
N CYS A 113 -5.36 21.32 -8.71
CA CYS A 113 -5.60 20.00 -9.28
C CYS A 113 -6.83 19.33 -8.64
N ASP A 114 -7.37 18.37 -9.35
CA ASP A 114 -8.41 17.48 -8.85
C ASP A 114 -7.79 16.65 -7.72
N ALA A 115 -8.33 16.69 -6.50
CA ALA A 115 -7.74 16.01 -5.36
C ALA A 115 -8.79 15.22 -4.60
N PHE A 116 -8.51 13.95 -4.32
CA PHE A 116 -9.45 13.11 -3.57
C PHE A 116 -8.72 11.95 -2.88
N HIS A 117 -9.42 11.29 -1.97
CA HIS A 117 -8.89 10.22 -1.13
C HIS A 117 -9.56 8.89 -1.45
N VAL A 118 -8.77 7.82 -1.44
CA VAL A 118 -9.25 6.45 -1.70
C VAL A 118 -8.97 5.59 -0.47
N ASN A 119 -9.99 4.90 0.02
CA ASN A 119 -9.84 3.97 1.13
C ASN A 119 -10.44 2.61 0.76
N THR A 120 -9.57 1.65 0.49
CA THR A 120 -9.89 0.21 0.45
C THR A 120 -8.94 -0.51 1.41
N THR A 121 -8.68 0.10 2.54
CA THR A 121 -7.83 -0.35 3.63
C THR A 121 -6.41 -0.67 3.11
N CYS A 122 -5.91 -1.89 3.31
CA CYS A 122 -4.55 -2.27 2.88
C CYS A 122 -4.36 -2.21 1.37
N LEU A 123 -5.44 -2.27 0.61
CA LEU A 123 -5.41 -2.25 -0.85
C LEU A 123 -5.67 -0.87 -1.44
N SER A 124 -5.68 0.16 -0.60
CA SER A 124 -6.00 1.52 -1.05
C SER A 124 -5.10 1.98 -2.21
N PHE A 125 -3.80 1.69 -2.13
CA PHE A 125 -2.88 2.11 -3.18
C PHE A 125 -3.16 1.39 -4.50
N VAL A 126 -3.49 0.10 -4.45
CA VAL A 126 -3.80 -0.68 -5.66
C VAL A 126 -5.03 -0.08 -6.35
N THR A 127 -6.06 0.23 -5.57
CA THR A 127 -7.28 0.88 -6.09
C THR A 127 -6.93 2.28 -6.66
N ALA A 128 -6.13 3.05 -5.94
CA ALA A 128 -5.76 4.40 -6.37
C ALA A 128 -4.93 4.39 -7.65
N PHE A 129 -4.02 3.41 -7.79
CA PHE A 129 -3.23 3.25 -9.01
C PHE A 129 -4.17 3.01 -10.20
N ALA A 130 -5.15 2.13 -10.04
CA ALA A 130 -6.11 1.83 -11.11
C ALA A 130 -6.93 3.08 -11.46
N LEU A 131 -7.38 3.84 -10.46
CA LEU A 131 -8.10 5.10 -10.70
C LEU A 131 -7.23 6.13 -11.40
N ALA A 132 -5.95 6.21 -11.01
CA ALA A 132 -5.01 7.12 -11.66
C ALA A 132 -4.85 6.75 -13.14
N ALA A 133 -4.72 5.45 -13.44
CA ALA A 133 -4.63 4.99 -14.82
C ALA A 133 -5.90 5.33 -15.60
N ASP A 134 -7.08 5.21 -14.97
CA ASP A 134 -8.34 5.61 -15.61
C ASP A 134 -8.33 7.12 -15.93
N LYS A 135 -7.90 7.94 -14.96
CA LYS A 135 -7.86 9.40 -15.16
C LYS A 135 -6.93 9.80 -16.31
N LEU A 136 -5.83 9.06 -16.46
CA LEU A 136 -4.86 9.37 -17.51
C LEU A 136 -5.39 9.12 -18.93
N GLN A 137 -6.54 8.45 -19.06
CA GLN A 137 -7.17 8.28 -20.38
C GLN A 137 -7.96 9.52 -20.79
N LEU A 138 -8.16 10.48 -19.89
CA LEU A 138 -8.83 11.74 -20.22
C LEU A 138 -7.86 12.68 -20.94
N PRO A 139 -8.31 13.41 -21.96
CA PRO A 139 -7.39 14.21 -22.79
C PRO A 139 -6.66 15.32 -22.05
N ASP A 140 -7.22 15.82 -20.95
CA ASP A 140 -6.63 16.94 -20.21
C ASP A 140 -5.85 16.48 -18.96
N VAL A 141 -5.67 15.19 -18.76
CA VAL A 141 -4.90 14.65 -17.63
C VAL A 141 -3.60 14.05 -18.15
N LYS A 142 -2.48 14.68 -17.80
CA LYS A 142 -1.15 14.27 -18.23
C LYS A 142 -0.39 13.52 -17.13
N ARG A 143 -0.58 13.91 -15.86
CA ARG A 143 0.13 13.31 -14.74
C ARG A 143 -0.76 13.23 -13.52
N VAL A 144 -0.65 12.10 -12.82
CA VAL A 144 -1.35 11.84 -11.56
C VAL A 144 -0.31 11.51 -10.51
N LEU A 145 -0.39 12.16 -9.37
CA LEU A 145 0.47 11.88 -8.22
C LEU A 145 -0.37 11.12 -7.19
N VAL A 146 0.05 9.90 -6.87
CA VAL A 146 -0.63 9.04 -5.90
C VAL A 146 0.24 8.92 -4.66
N VAL A 147 -0.32 9.20 -3.48
CA VAL A 147 0.41 9.23 -2.21
C VAL A 147 -0.32 8.34 -1.21
N ALA A 148 0.43 7.41 -0.60
CA ALA A 148 -0.12 6.59 0.49
C ALA A 148 0.70 6.85 1.76
N ALA A 149 0.02 7.18 2.86
CA ALA A 149 0.65 7.41 4.15
C ALA A 149 -0.19 6.74 5.22
N GLU A 150 0.47 6.06 6.17
CA GLU A 150 -0.23 5.38 7.25
C GLU A 150 0.54 5.54 8.56
N VAL A 151 -0.20 5.72 9.65
CA VAL A 151 0.35 5.69 11.01
C VAL A 151 -0.30 4.52 11.73
N ALA A 152 0.30 3.35 11.59
CA ALA A 152 -0.22 2.14 12.21
C ALA A 152 0.16 2.05 13.70
N SER A 153 1.24 2.71 14.09
CA SER A 153 1.75 2.64 15.46
C SER A 153 0.76 3.15 16.52
N LYS A 154 -0.13 4.05 16.13
CA LYS A 154 -1.14 4.57 17.07
C LYS A 154 -2.36 3.66 17.18
N GLY A 155 -2.48 2.69 16.29
CA GLY A 155 -3.60 1.76 16.30
C GLY A 155 -3.28 0.39 16.85
N VAL A 156 -2.16 0.24 17.57
CA VAL A 156 -1.81 -1.05 18.18
C VAL A 156 -1.67 -0.89 19.69
N GLY A 157 -2.06 -1.92 20.43
CA GLY A 157 -1.99 -1.90 21.88
C GLY A 157 -1.09 -2.97 22.44
N PRO A 158 -0.62 -2.78 23.68
CA PRO A 158 0.30 -3.73 24.29
C PRO A 158 -0.33 -5.08 24.63
N GLU A 159 -1.64 -5.17 24.55
CA GLU A 159 -2.36 -6.43 24.82
C GLU A 159 -2.21 -7.44 23.70
N ASN A 160 -1.71 -7.04 22.54
CA ASN A 160 -1.55 -7.95 21.41
C ASN A 160 -0.13 -7.79 20.85
N TRP A 161 0.74 -8.71 21.25
CA TRP A 161 2.16 -8.66 20.86
C TRP A 161 2.36 -8.82 19.35
N GLU A 162 1.49 -9.60 18.68
CA GLU A 162 1.61 -9.79 17.23
C GLU A 162 1.46 -8.48 16.49
N THR A 163 0.40 -7.72 16.78
CA THR A 163 0.20 -6.43 16.11
C THR A 163 1.23 -5.40 16.57
N LEU A 164 1.53 -5.39 17.87
CA LEU A 164 2.48 -4.44 18.44
C LEU A 164 3.86 -4.51 17.77
N THR A 165 4.34 -5.73 17.49
CA THR A 165 5.67 -5.93 16.93
C THR A 165 5.69 -5.92 15.40
N LEU A 166 4.51 -6.01 14.76
CA LEU A 166 4.40 -6.14 13.31
C LEU A 166 4.29 -4.79 12.60
N PHE A 167 3.50 -3.87 13.14
CA PHE A 167 3.10 -2.67 12.41
C PHE A 167 4.11 -1.54 12.50
N GLY A 168 4.17 -0.73 11.44
CA GLY A 168 5.03 0.45 11.37
C GLY A 168 4.34 1.56 10.60
N ASP A 169 4.98 2.73 10.61
CA ASP A 169 4.48 3.94 9.96
C ASP A 169 5.34 4.26 8.74
N GLY A 170 4.73 4.87 7.73
CA GLY A 170 5.49 5.26 6.56
C GLY A 170 4.60 5.82 5.47
N ALA A 171 5.26 6.34 4.44
CA ALA A 171 4.58 6.89 3.28
C ALA A 171 5.39 6.63 2.02
N ALA A 172 4.67 6.53 0.91
CA ALA A 172 5.30 6.42 -0.40
C ALA A 172 4.41 7.09 -1.44
N ALA A 173 5.02 7.48 -2.54
CA ALA A 173 4.31 8.17 -3.61
C ALA A 173 4.79 7.68 -4.96
N VAL A 174 3.91 7.75 -5.95
CA VAL A 174 4.24 7.43 -7.33
C VAL A 174 3.63 8.48 -8.25
N ILE A 175 4.39 8.86 -9.27
CA ILE A 175 3.88 9.70 -10.34
C ILE A 175 3.61 8.80 -11.54
N LEU A 176 2.37 8.82 -12.00
CA LEU A 176 1.97 8.14 -13.23
C LEU A 176 1.72 9.19 -14.30
N GLU A 177 2.18 8.94 -15.50
CA GLU A 177 1.99 9.89 -16.61
C GLU A 177 1.45 9.21 -17.83
N GLU A 178 0.84 10.00 -18.72
CA GLU A 178 0.38 9.51 -20.01
C GLU A 178 1.57 9.01 -20.82
N THR A 179 1.34 8.11 -21.73
CA THR A 179 2.42 7.58 -22.55
C THR A 179 1.89 7.12 -23.91
N ASP A 180 2.74 7.29 -24.92
CA ASP A 180 2.53 6.70 -26.25
C ASP A 180 3.40 5.45 -26.45
N LEU A 181 4.19 5.08 -25.44
CA LEU A 181 5.04 3.90 -25.56
C LEU A 181 4.17 2.65 -25.73
N PRO A 182 4.46 1.81 -26.73
CA PRO A 182 3.71 0.57 -26.87
C PRO A 182 4.02 -0.38 -25.70
N HIS A 183 3.02 -1.12 -25.30
CA HIS A 183 3.14 -2.15 -24.28
C HIS A 183 3.54 -1.59 -22.90
N CYS A 184 3.08 -0.38 -22.59
CA CYS A 184 3.36 0.26 -21.29
C CYS A 184 2.04 0.65 -20.63
N GLY A 185 1.77 0.11 -19.45
CA GLY A 185 0.59 0.51 -18.72
C GLY A 185 -0.03 -0.58 -17.88
N LEU A 186 -1.24 -0.31 -17.45
CA LEU A 186 -2.02 -1.22 -16.64
C LEU A 186 -2.62 -2.30 -17.56
N VAL A 187 -2.29 -3.56 -17.25
CA VAL A 187 -2.85 -4.69 -17.98
C VAL A 187 -4.24 -5.01 -17.43
N ALA A 188 -4.37 -5.13 -16.10
CA ALA A 188 -5.65 -5.42 -15.48
C ALA A 188 -5.61 -5.02 -14.00
N HIS A 189 -6.78 -4.74 -13.48
CA HIS A 189 -7.02 -4.53 -12.05
C HIS A 189 -8.27 -5.32 -11.67
N MET A 190 -8.22 -5.98 -10.51
CA MET A 190 -9.37 -6.71 -9.99
C MET A 190 -9.40 -6.58 -8.49
N HIS A 191 -10.58 -6.35 -7.93
CA HIS A 191 -10.80 -6.23 -6.50
C HIS A 191 -12.10 -6.95 -6.17
N ARG A 192 -12.06 -7.84 -5.16
CA ARG A 192 -13.23 -8.59 -4.72
C ARG A 192 -13.39 -8.45 -3.23
N THR A 193 -14.59 -8.12 -2.79
CA THR A 193 -14.92 -7.95 -1.39
C THR A 193 -15.82 -9.10 -0.94
N TYR A 194 -15.45 -9.73 0.18
CA TYR A 194 -16.13 -10.88 0.77
C TYR A 194 -16.61 -10.46 2.16
N THR A 195 -17.84 -9.95 2.21
CA THR A 195 -18.35 -9.29 3.43
C THR A 195 -18.58 -10.22 4.61
N GLU A 196 -18.54 -11.54 4.40
CA GLU A 196 -18.56 -12.49 5.52
C GLU A 196 -17.39 -12.24 6.48
N GLY A 197 -16.35 -11.55 6.03
CA GLY A 197 -15.15 -11.26 6.82
C GLY A 197 -15.04 -9.85 7.36
N THR A 198 -16.14 -9.08 7.42
CA THR A 198 -16.06 -7.67 7.87
C THR A 198 -15.50 -7.52 9.28
N GLN A 199 -15.70 -8.51 10.14
CA GLN A 199 -15.25 -8.44 11.54
C GLN A 199 -13.95 -9.21 11.79
N ALA A 200 -13.39 -9.82 10.75
CA ALA A 200 -12.17 -10.62 10.92
C ALA A 200 -10.93 -9.74 11.19
N ALA A 201 -10.94 -8.50 10.73
CA ALA A 201 -9.90 -7.52 11.01
C ALA A 201 -10.56 -6.15 11.03
N GLU A 202 -10.43 -5.42 12.15
CA GLU A 202 -11.16 -4.16 12.31
C GLU A 202 -10.56 -3.27 13.38
N ILE A 203 -10.84 -1.98 13.27
CA ILE A 203 -10.73 -1.02 14.38
C ILE A 203 -12.16 -0.52 14.60
N PRO A 204 -12.82 -0.91 15.70
CA PRO A 204 -14.26 -0.61 15.85
C PRO A 204 -14.61 0.86 16.04
N GLY A 205 -13.71 1.65 16.63
CA GLY A 205 -13.98 3.05 16.96
C GLY A 205 -13.46 4.01 15.91
N GLY A 206 -13.72 5.29 16.18
CA GLY A 206 -13.25 6.37 15.32
C GLY A 206 -14.27 6.83 14.29
N GLY A 207 -15.40 6.16 14.21
CA GLY A 207 -16.46 6.50 13.27
C GLY A 207 -17.82 6.62 13.96
N ILE A 208 -18.86 6.64 13.14
CA ILE A 208 -20.23 6.87 13.64
C ILE A 208 -20.72 5.72 14.52
N ALA A 209 -20.38 4.47 14.18
CA ALA A 209 -20.92 3.31 14.90
C ALA A 209 -20.53 3.29 16.38
N LYS A 210 -19.38 3.87 16.70
CA LYS A 210 -18.90 4.01 18.08
C LYS A 210 -18.49 5.46 18.31
N TRP A 211 -19.46 6.35 18.19
CA TRP A 211 -19.19 7.80 18.28
C TRP A 211 -18.64 8.14 19.67
N ILE A 212 -17.62 8.99 19.67
CA ILE A 212 -16.82 9.23 20.89
C ILE A 212 -17.65 9.76 22.06
N GLU A 213 -18.71 10.50 21.78
CA GLU A 213 -19.56 11.09 22.84
C GLU A 213 -20.59 10.12 23.39
N ASP A 214 -20.75 8.96 22.76
CA ASP A 214 -21.79 7.99 23.15
C ASP A 214 -21.32 6.97 24.18
N HIS A 215 -20.04 6.99 24.55
CA HIS A 215 -19.50 5.99 25.49
C HIS A 215 -18.27 6.54 26.21
N ALA A 216 -17.91 5.90 27.33
CA ALA A 216 -16.68 6.25 28.03
C ALA A 216 -15.46 5.88 27.17
N PHE A 217 -14.38 6.61 27.35
CA PHE A 217 -13.16 6.33 26.61
C PHE A 217 -12.69 4.88 26.85
N ASP A 218 -12.45 4.17 25.75
CA ASP A 218 -11.99 2.79 25.80
C ASP A 218 -10.93 2.62 24.72
N PRO A 219 -9.64 2.51 25.10
CA PRO A 219 -8.58 2.39 24.09
C PRO A 219 -8.76 1.20 23.15
N ALA A 220 -9.37 0.11 23.61
CA ALA A 220 -9.55 -1.09 22.78
C ALA A 220 -10.39 -0.82 21.53
N LEU A 221 -11.28 0.19 21.60
CA LEU A 221 -12.09 0.56 20.43
C LEU A 221 -11.23 1.18 19.32
N HIS A 222 -10.04 1.66 19.66
CA HIS A 222 -9.17 2.36 18.72
C HIS A 222 -7.95 1.53 18.33
N HIS A 223 -7.90 0.25 18.76
CA HIS A 223 -6.83 -0.66 18.41
C HIS A 223 -7.30 -1.65 17.36
N PHE A 224 -6.34 -2.10 16.56
CA PHE A 224 -6.58 -3.07 15.51
C PHE A 224 -6.78 -4.46 16.12
N HIS A 225 -7.88 -5.09 15.77
CA HIS A 225 -8.22 -6.44 16.20
C HIS A 225 -8.17 -7.36 14.99
N MET A 226 -7.42 -8.45 15.10
CA MET A 226 -7.27 -9.43 14.04
C MET A 226 -7.62 -10.83 14.55
N ASP A 227 -8.49 -11.51 13.84
CA ASP A 227 -8.72 -12.94 14.04
C ASP A 227 -7.91 -13.66 12.96
N GLY A 228 -6.69 -14.03 13.31
CA GLY A 228 -5.77 -14.66 12.36
C GLY A 228 -6.28 -15.97 11.78
N ARG A 229 -7.01 -16.75 12.61
CA ARG A 229 -7.58 -18.02 12.16
C ARG A 229 -8.64 -17.78 11.10
N GLU A 230 -9.54 -16.83 11.35
CA GLU A 230 -10.60 -16.50 10.40
C GLU A 230 -10.03 -15.91 9.11
N LEU A 231 -9.01 -15.05 9.23
CA LEU A 231 -8.37 -14.46 8.05
C LEU A 231 -7.73 -15.56 7.18
N LEU A 232 -7.08 -16.54 7.82
CA LEU A 232 -6.50 -17.65 7.07
C LEU A 232 -7.60 -18.48 6.40
N ARG A 233 -8.68 -18.74 7.13
CA ARG A 233 -9.82 -19.49 6.56
C ARG A 233 -10.37 -18.80 5.31
N LEU A 234 -10.56 -17.48 5.40
CA LEU A 234 -11.08 -16.71 4.27
C LEU A 234 -10.10 -16.69 3.09
N ALA A 235 -8.81 -16.55 3.38
CA ALA A 235 -7.81 -16.58 2.33
C ALA A 235 -7.80 -17.93 1.60
N LEU A 236 -7.79 -19.03 2.37
CA LEU A 236 -7.81 -20.37 1.76
C LEU A 236 -9.07 -20.62 0.95
N LYS A 237 -10.19 -20.06 1.41
CA LYS A 237 -11.47 -20.24 0.72
C LYS A 237 -11.52 -19.47 -0.61
N HIS A 238 -10.98 -18.25 -0.66
CA HIS A 238 -11.23 -17.35 -1.78
C HIS A 238 -10.03 -17.12 -2.72
N LEU A 239 -8.79 -17.22 -2.21
CA LEU A 239 -7.61 -16.92 -3.04
C LEU A 239 -7.47 -17.78 -4.28
N PRO A 240 -7.69 -19.12 -4.20
CA PRO A 240 -7.47 -19.94 -5.41
C PRO A 240 -8.35 -19.51 -6.59
N ALA A 241 -9.65 -19.35 -6.36
CA ALA A 241 -10.57 -18.93 -7.44
C ALA A 241 -10.25 -17.51 -7.91
N TYR A 242 -9.90 -16.61 -6.98
CA TYR A 242 -9.55 -15.25 -7.33
C TYR A 242 -8.31 -15.21 -8.25
N MET A 243 -7.26 -15.91 -7.87
CA MET A 243 -6.02 -15.90 -8.66
C MET A 243 -6.22 -16.56 -10.02
N THR A 244 -7.00 -17.66 -10.06
CA THR A 244 -7.33 -18.32 -11.35
C THR A 244 -8.06 -17.34 -12.27
N GLU A 245 -9.05 -16.62 -11.74
CA GLU A 245 -9.80 -15.65 -12.53
C GLU A 245 -8.90 -14.51 -13.02
N PHE A 246 -8.07 -13.97 -12.12
CA PHE A 246 -7.21 -12.83 -12.47
C PHE A 246 -6.24 -13.23 -13.60
N PHE A 247 -5.54 -14.34 -13.44
CA PHE A 247 -4.53 -14.72 -14.43
C PHE A 247 -5.14 -15.21 -15.74
N ALA A 248 -6.35 -15.79 -15.71
CA ALA A 248 -7.09 -16.08 -16.93
C ALA A 248 -7.43 -14.79 -17.69
N ARG A 249 -7.81 -13.75 -16.95
CA ARG A 249 -8.17 -12.46 -17.52
C ARG A 249 -6.98 -11.79 -18.22
N VAL A 250 -5.79 -11.86 -17.62
CA VAL A 250 -4.62 -11.20 -18.19
C VAL A 250 -3.89 -12.07 -19.22
N GLY A 251 -4.14 -13.36 -19.26
CA GLY A 251 -3.55 -14.24 -20.26
C GLY A 251 -2.12 -14.66 -19.96
N THR A 252 -1.77 -14.74 -18.69
CA THR A 252 -0.46 -15.22 -18.27
C THR A 252 -0.61 -15.99 -16.96
N THR A 253 0.50 -16.35 -16.32
CA THR A 253 0.48 -17.02 -15.01
C THR A 253 1.29 -16.21 -14.01
N TRP A 254 1.05 -16.47 -12.72
CA TRP A 254 1.82 -15.79 -11.68
C TRP A 254 3.31 -16.05 -11.84
N SER A 255 3.70 -17.26 -12.20
CA SER A 255 5.10 -17.61 -12.33
C SER A 255 5.80 -16.89 -13.49
N GLU A 256 5.03 -16.33 -14.42
CA GLU A 256 5.58 -15.62 -15.59
C GLU A 256 5.71 -14.11 -15.37
N VAL A 257 5.13 -13.54 -14.28
CA VAL A 257 5.35 -12.12 -14.00
C VAL A 257 6.79 -11.93 -13.49
N ASP A 258 7.36 -10.78 -13.79
CA ASP A 258 8.76 -10.53 -13.43
C ASP A 258 8.92 -10.18 -11.95
N TRP A 259 8.03 -9.35 -11.42
CA TRP A 259 8.13 -8.89 -10.04
C TRP A 259 6.77 -9.02 -9.35
N THR A 260 6.79 -9.54 -8.13
CA THR A 260 5.60 -9.55 -7.27
C THR A 260 5.83 -8.59 -6.11
N LEU A 261 4.91 -7.65 -5.94
CA LEU A 261 4.93 -6.66 -4.88
C LEU A 261 3.71 -6.88 -3.99
N PRO A 262 3.83 -7.76 -2.98
CA PRO A 262 2.68 -8.06 -2.15
C PRO A 262 2.52 -7.04 -1.02
N HIS A 263 1.30 -6.92 -0.54
CA HIS A 263 1.09 -6.26 0.74
C HIS A 263 1.97 -6.98 1.78
N GLN A 264 2.72 -6.21 2.55
CA GLN A 264 3.67 -6.74 3.55
C GLN A 264 2.89 -7.11 4.81
N ALA A 265 2.06 -8.14 4.69
CA ALA A 265 1.02 -8.43 5.70
C ALA A 265 1.57 -9.09 6.95
N SER A 266 2.42 -10.11 6.79
CA SER A 266 2.96 -10.86 7.91
C SER A 266 4.14 -11.71 7.43
N LYS A 267 4.92 -12.18 8.40
CA LYS A 267 6.06 -13.08 8.12
C LYS A 267 5.59 -14.34 7.38
N THR A 268 4.53 -14.97 7.90
CA THR A 268 3.99 -16.19 7.29
C THR A 268 3.46 -15.94 5.88
N GLY A 269 2.68 -14.87 5.73
CA GLY A 269 2.14 -14.51 4.42
C GLY A 269 3.22 -14.27 3.39
N MET A 270 4.22 -13.46 3.76
CA MET A 270 5.33 -13.17 2.86
C MET A 270 6.10 -14.42 2.47
N GLY A 271 6.30 -15.33 3.43
CA GLY A 271 7.04 -16.57 3.18
C GLY A 271 6.32 -17.54 2.25
N MET A 272 5.00 -17.46 2.18
CA MET A 272 4.21 -18.35 1.32
C MET A 272 4.20 -17.91 -0.15
N ILE A 273 4.45 -16.64 -0.43
CA ILE A 273 4.25 -16.09 -1.78
C ILE A 273 5.16 -16.73 -2.83
N PRO A 274 6.47 -16.88 -2.62
CA PRO A 274 7.30 -17.50 -3.64
C PRO A 274 6.83 -18.91 -4.02
N LYS A 275 6.33 -19.68 -3.06
CA LYS A 275 5.82 -21.04 -3.31
C LYS A 275 4.52 -21.01 -4.07
N LEU A 276 3.59 -20.13 -3.67
CA LEU A 276 2.28 -20.00 -4.34
C LEU A 276 2.46 -19.53 -5.78
N ALA A 277 3.35 -18.56 -5.97
CA ALA A 277 3.59 -17.98 -7.30
C ALA A 277 4.49 -18.85 -8.18
N GLN A 278 5.24 -19.78 -7.56
CA GLN A 278 6.24 -20.58 -8.25
C GLN A 278 7.31 -19.67 -8.88
N VAL A 279 7.82 -18.74 -8.06
CA VAL A 279 8.87 -17.81 -8.49
C VAL A 279 10.02 -17.86 -7.50
N HIS A 280 11.18 -17.43 -7.96
CA HIS A 280 12.34 -17.30 -7.09
C HIS A 280 12.07 -16.19 -6.05
N PRO A 281 12.46 -16.39 -4.78
CA PRO A 281 12.22 -15.35 -3.75
C PRO A 281 12.77 -13.98 -4.12
N ASP A 282 13.84 -13.90 -4.89
CA ASP A 282 14.42 -12.61 -5.30
C ASP A 282 13.48 -11.80 -6.20
N ARG A 283 12.47 -12.44 -6.77
CA ARG A 283 11.46 -11.76 -7.59
C ARG A 283 10.25 -11.30 -6.79
N VAL A 284 10.27 -11.50 -5.48
CA VAL A 284 9.23 -11.00 -4.57
C VAL A 284 9.86 -9.90 -3.73
N ILE A 285 9.31 -8.71 -3.77
CA ILE A 285 9.85 -7.58 -3.00
C ILE A 285 9.35 -7.73 -1.56
N ASN A 286 10.28 -8.03 -0.67
CA ASN A 286 10.00 -8.26 0.75
C ASN A 286 10.80 -7.26 1.57
N ILE A 287 10.12 -6.26 2.13
CA ILE A 287 10.74 -5.22 2.96
C ILE A 287 10.25 -5.30 4.42
N LEU A 288 9.50 -6.34 4.75
CA LEU A 288 8.86 -6.47 6.06
C LEU A 288 9.85 -6.36 7.22
N GLU A 289 11.03 -6.95 7.09
CA GLU A 289 12.03 -6.96 8.16
C GLU A 289 12.44 -5.54 8.57
N HIS A 290 12.42 -4.61 7.64
CA HIS A 290 12.94 -3.26 7.86
C HIS A 290 11.87 -2.17 7.93
N THR A 291 10.61 -2.51 7.71
CA THR A 291 9.52 -1.52 7.73
C THR A 291 8.34 -1.95 8.59
N GLY A 292 8.18 -3.26 8.79
CA GLY A 292 6.94 -3.78 9.34
C GLY A 292 5.80 -3.61 8.34
N ASN A 293 4.59 -3.91 8.81
CA ASN A 293 3.38 -3.75 8.02
C ASN A 293 2.92 -2.29 8.15
N CYS A 294 2.99 -1.54 7.05
CA CYS A 294 2.58 -0.13 7.00
C CYS A 294 1.22 0.05 6.32
N ILE A 295 0.36 -0.94 6.46
CA ILE A 295 -1.01 -0.93 5.91
C ILE A 295 -0.97 -0.60 4.42
N ALA A 296 -1.69 0.45 3.99
CA ALA A 296 -1.78 0.81 2.57
C ALA A 296 -0.48 1.35 1.99
N ALA A 297 0.44 1.81 2.83
CA ALA A 297 1.73 2.32 2.35
C ALA A 297 2.70 1.19 1.98
N SER A 298 2.42 -0.05 2.42
CA SER A 298 3.34 -1.19 2.20
C SER A 298 3.63 -1.45 0.73
N ILE A 299 2.61 -1.53 -0.11
CA ILE A 299 2.80 -1.84 -1.53
C ILE A 299 3.56 -0.72 -2.25
N PRO A 300 3.18 0.57 -2.09
CA PRO A 300 3.98 1.60 -2.77
C PRO A 300 5.38 1.75 -2.20
N MET A 301 5.63 1.41 -0.94
CA MET A 301 6.99 1.36 -0.40
C MET A 301 7.80 0.26 -1.09
N ALA A 302 7.18 -0.90 -1.33
CA ALA A 302 7.82 -1.98 -2.10
C ALA A 302 8.07 -1.53 -3.55
N LEU A 303 7.13 -0.80 -4.13
CA LEU A 303 7.30 -0.26 -5.48
C LEU A 303 8.47 0.73 -5.53
N HIS A 304 8.57 1.59 -4.52
CA HIS A 304 9.70 2.53 -4.42
C HIS A 304 11.03 1.78 -4.36
N GLU A 305 11.09 0.69 -3.59
CA GLU A 305 12.29 -0.14 -3.50
C GLU A 305 12.69 -0.65 -4.89
N LEU A 306 11.72 -1.11 -5.66
CA LEU A 306 11.96 -1.66 -6.99
C LEU A 306 12.38 -0.58 -7.99
N VAL A 307 11.64 0.53 -8.03
CA VAL A 307 11.85 1.58 -9.03
C VAL A 307 13.10 2.41 -8.72
N SER A 308 13.29 2.83 -7.47
CA SER A 308 14.40 3.73 -7.12
C SER A 308 15.75 3.05 -7.26
N LYS A 309 15.79 1.73 -7.18
CA LYS A 309 17.04 0.98 -7.36
C LYS A 309 17.25 0.54 -8.81
N GLY A 310 16.40 1.00 -9.72
CA GLY A 310 16.53 0.71 -11.14
C GLY A 310 16.33 -0.76 -11.50
N ARG A 311 15.59 -1.48 -10.67
CA ARG A 311 15.42 -2.92 -10.89
C ARG A 311 14.28 -3.25 -11.84
N LEU A 312 13.29 -2.36 -11.99
CA LEU A 312 12.19 -2.55 -12.93
C LEU A 312 12.66 -2.12 -14.31
N GLN A 313 12.88 -3.09 -15.18
CA GLN A 313 13.47 -2.84 -16.50
C GLN A 313 12.40 -2.77 -17.58
N PRO A 314 12.66 -2.05 -18.69
CA PRO A 314 11.73 -2.06 -19.81
C PRO A 314 11.36 -3.47 -20.26
N GLY A 315 10.08 -3.70 -20.47
CA GLY A 315 9.56 -5.01 -20.87
C GLY A 315 9.13 -5.87 -19.70
N GLU A 316 9.46 -5.49 -18.48
CA GLU A 316 9.12 -6.29 -17.30
C GLU A 316 7.74 -5.93 -16.74
N THR A 317 7.14 -6.89 -16.05
CA THR A 317 5.84 -6.72 -15.38
C THR A 317 6.01 -6.65 -13.87
N ALA A 318 5.13 -5.88 -13.24
CA ALA A 318 5.03 -5.78 -11.78
C ALA A 318 3.60 -6.13 -11.36
N PHE A 319 3.48 -7.14 -10.50
CA PHE A 319 2.20 -7.64 -10.01
C PHE A 319 2.03 -7.18 -8.56
N LEU A 320 1.10 -6.25 -8.35
CA LEU A 320 0.78 -5.71 -7.03
C LEU A 320 -0.43 -6.49 -6.51
N THR A 321 -0.34 -7.06 -5.32
CA THR A 321 -1.41 -7.92 -4.82
C THR A 321 -1.45 -7.97 -3.30
N GLY A 322 -2.60 -8.31 -2.76
CA GLY A 322 -2.73 -8.50 -1.33
C GLY A 322 -4.13 -8.82 -0.91
N THR A 323 -4.25 -9.13 0.39
CA THR A 323 -5.52 -9.23 1.06
C THR A 323 -5.67 -8.03 1.99
N SER A 324 -6.89 -7.76 2.40
CA SER A 324 -7.20 -6.56 3.19
C SER A 324 -8.36 -6.84 4.12
N ALA A 325 -8.44 -6.05 5.19
CA ALA A 325 -9.66 -6.01 5.99
C ALA A 325 -10.84 -5.72 5.05
N GLY A 326 -11.98 -6.34 5.34
CA GLY A 326 -13.12 -6.20 4.48
C GLY A 326 -14.03 -7.42 4.44
N PHE A 327 -13.61 -8.62 4.33
CA PHE A 327 -12.32 -9.11 3.78
C PHE A 327 -12.27 -8.85 2.28
N ALA A 328 -11.09 -8.55 1.76
CA ALA A 328 -10.97 -8.27 0.33
C ALA A 328 -9.66 -8.83 -0.23
N ILE A 329 -9.65 -9.09 -1.54
CA ILE A 329 -8.46 -9.44 -2.29
C ILE A 329 -8.38 -8.47 -3.47
N GLY A 330 -7.21 -7.93 -3.74
CA GLY A 330 -7.02 -7.01 -4.86
C GLY A 330 -5.70 -7.22 -5.55
N SER A 331 -5.68 -6.98 -6.85
CA SER A 331 -4.48 -7.16 -7.67
C SER A 331 -4.47 -6.23 -8.86
N LEU A 332 -3.25 -5.93 -9.29
CA LEU A 332 -3.01 -5.09 -10.46
C LEU A 332 -1.74 -5.58 -11.13
N LEU A 333 -1.80 -5.71 -12.45
CA LEU A 333 -0.61 -6.05 -13.24
C LEU A 333 -0.26 -4.85 -14.12
N TYR A 334 0.99 -4.38 -13.97
CA TYR A 334 1.55 -3.25 -14.72
C TYR A 334 2.69 -3.75 -15.58
N GLN A 335 2.73 -3.31 -16.84
CA GLN A 335 3.84 -3.57 -17.75
C GLN A 335 4.62 -2.30 -17.97
N HIS A 336 5.93 -2.36 -17.75
CA HIS A 336 6.83 -1.22 -17.91
C HIS A 336 7.45 -1.23 -19.31
N ALA A 337 7.76 -0.02 -19.84
CA ALA A 337 8.45 0.10 -21.13
C ALA A 337 9.46 1.24 -21.09
#